data_761368460fe097dff70bee80c520a334
#
_entry.id   761368460fe097dff70bee80c520a334
#
_cell.length_a   1.000
_cell.length_b   1.000
_cell.length_c   1.000
_cell.angle_alpha   90.00
_cell.angle_beta   90.00
_cell.angle_gamma   90.00
#
_symmetry.space_group_name_H-M   'P 1'
#
loop_
_entity.id
_entity.type
_entity.pdbx_description
1 polymer ?
#
loop_
_entity_poly.entity_id
_entity_poly.type
_entity_poly.pdbx_seq_one_letter_code
_entity_poly.pdbx_strand_id
1 'polypeptide(L)'
;MYRGKKGHTTTARHIAVLELVRPLIPSDAEVILLGDGEYDSVGMLQWIEAHARWHLVVRTAQNSLVQYGGHLFPLSDLPVEPGISLTLENIGFTAQDCGPLLALACWELDCEDPIYLISNLDDAKMALKYYKRRYRLETLFSDKKSRGFPIHKSHLSLPNRLSRLLLAASLAFIWMIYLGLSAIVTGQRTLIDPTHRQDKSLFRLGLDWLTHLPKWGQPIPLSFFLSPDLLFHKSVR
;
A
#
# COMPACT_ATOMS: atom_id res chain seq x y z
N MET A 1 8.85 -19.19 5.17
CA MET A 1 9.62 -17.93 5.18
C MET A 1 10.99 -18.18 4.62
N TYR A 2 11.39 -17.46 3.61
CA TYR A 2 12.63 -17.69 2.86
C TYR A 2 13.81 -16.92 3.50
N ARG A 3 14.95 -17.60 3.71
CA ARG A 3 16.24 -16.93 3.99
C ARG A 3 16.84 -16.45 2.65
N GLY A 4 16.42 -15.26 2.18
CA GLY A 4 17.04 -14.60 1.04
C GLY A 4 18.31 -13.86 1.44
N LYS A 5 19.29 -13.81 0.53
CA LYS A 5 20.34 -12.78 0.59
C LYS A 5 19.67 -11.40 0.46
N LYS A 6 20.29 -10.33 1.00
CA LYS A 6 19.88 -8.96 0.64
C LYS A 6 19.89 -8.84 -0.88
N GLY A 7 18.73 -8.64 -1.48
CA GLY A 7 18.55 -8.57 -2.93
C GLY A 7 17.08 -8.58 -3.31
N HIS A 8 16.81 -8.25 -4.55
CA HIS A 8 15.47 -8.21 -5.10
C HIS A 8 14.78 -9.59 -5.07
N THR A 9 13.49 -9.60 -4.82
CA THR A 9 12.66 -10.80 -4.92
C THR A 9 12.37 -11.08 -6.40
N THR A 10 12.33 -12.35 -6.81
CA THR A 10 12.04 -12.70 -8.20
C THR A 10 10.55 -12.55 -8.51
N THR A 11 10.21 -12.20 -9.76
CA THR A 11 8.82 -12.11 -10.25
C THR A 11 8.04 -13.40 -9.96
N ALA A 12 8.65 -14.57 -10.17
CA ALA A 12 7.99 -15.86 -9.88
C ALA A 12 7.56 -16.00 -8.40
N ARG A 13 8.27 -15.40 -7.47
CA ARG A 13 7.88 -15.42 -6.06
C ARG A 13 6.78 -14.42 -5.73
N HIS A 14 6.80 -13.26 -6.37
CA HIS A 14 5.70 -12.31 -6.26
C HIS A 14 4.41 -12.94 -6.76
N ILE A 15 4.44 -13.58 -7.95
CA ILE A 15 3.31 -14.31 -8.51
C ILE A 15 2.86 -15.45 -7.57
N ALA A 16 3.78 -16.23 -7.01
CA ALA A 16 3.42 -17.31 -6.09
C ALA A 16 2.69 -16.79 -4.83
N VAL A 17 3.03 -15.60 -4.32
CA VAL A 17 2.29 -14.97 -3.21
C VAL A 17 0.90 -14.53 -3.67
N LEU A 18 0.78 -13.93 -4.86
CA LEU A 18 -0.51 -13.51 -5.41
C LEU A 18 -1.43 -14.71 -5.64
N GLU A 19 -0.92 -15.83 -6.12
CA GLU A 19 -1.69 -17.08 -6.28
C GLU A 19 -2.20 -17.65 -4.94
N LEU A 20 -1.48 -17.44 -3.84
CA LEU A 20 -1.97 -17.81 -2.50
C LEU A 20 -3.08 -16.87 -2.00
N VAL A 21 -3.05 -15.61 -2.40
CA VAL A 21 -4.02 -14.60 -1.98
C VAL A 21 -5.28 -14.64 -2.85
N ARG A 22 -5.14 -14.94 -4.13
CA ARG A 22 -6.23 -14.92 -5.11
C ARG A 22 -7.48 -15.70 -4.68
N PRO A 23 -7.41 -16.91 -4.11
CA PRO A 23 -8.61 -17.64 -3.65
C PRO A 23 -9.33 -16.99 -2.48
N LEU A 24 -8.70 -16.05 -1.78
CA LEU A 24 -9.28 -15.33 -0.63
C LEU A 24 -10.06 -14.08 -1.06
N ILE A 25 -9.93 -13.69 -2.33
CA ILE A 25 -10.58 -12.50 -2.89
C ILE A 25 -11.89 -12.93 -3.57
N PRO A 26 -13.02 -12.26 -3.32
CA PRO A 26 -14.26 -12.52 -4.03
C PRO A 26 -14.07 -12.45 -5.55
N SER A 27 -14.66 -13.37 -6.29
CA SER A 27 -14.46 -13.51 -7.75
C SER A 27 -14.98 -12.31 -8.56
N ASP A 28 -15.90 -11.53 -7.98
CA ASP A 28 -16.49 -10.33 -8.56
C ASP A 28 -15.74 -9.04 -8.17
N ALA A 29 -14.77 -9.13 -7.27
CA ALA A 29 -14.00 -7.99 -6.83
C ALA A 29 -13.03 -7.49 -7.92
N GLU A 30 -12.94 -6.17 -8.06
CA GLU A 30 -11.90 -5.50 -8.81
C GLU A 30 -10.66 -5.34 -7.93
N VAL A 31 -9.51 -5.81 -8.40
CA VAL A 31 -8.26 -5.83 -7.65
C VAL A 31 -7.25 -4.89 -8.27
N ILE A 32 -6.70 -3.98 -7.47
CA ILE A 32 -5.65 -3.08 -7.92
C ILE A 32 -4.38 -3.37 -7.12
N LEU A 33 -3.39 -3.98 -7.77
CA LEU A 33 -2.08 -4.25 -7.20
C LEU A 33 -1.22 -2.98 -7.25
N LEU A 34 -0.77 -2.54 -6.08
CA LEU A 34 0.14 -1.39 -5.96
C LEU A 34 1.54 -1.89 -5.62
N GLY A 35 2.51 -1.58 -6.47
CA GLY A 35 3.88 -2.03 -6.32
C GLY A 35 4.93 -0.92 -6.44
N ASP A 36 6.12 -1.21 -5.96
CA ASP A 36 7.33 -0.46 -6.27
C ASP A 36 8.05 -1.10 -7.46
N GLY A 37 9.28 -0.66 -7.76
CA GLY A 37 10.08 -1.14 -8.89
C GLY A 37 10.48 -2.62 -8.84
N GLU A 38 10.11 -3.37 -7.79
CA GLU A 38 10.27 -4.84 -7.79
C GLU A 38 9.13 -5.55 -8.53
N TYR A 39 8.01 -4.85 -8.79
CA TYR A 39 6.81 -5.39 -9.42
C TYR A 39 6.65 -4.97 -10.89
N ASP A 40 7.57 -4.17 -11.45
CA ASP A 40 7.50 -3.62 -12.81
C ASP A 40 7.99 -4.56 -13.92
N SER A 41 8.03 -5.87 -13.66
CA SER A 41 8.52 -6.83 -14.62
C SER A 41 7.44 -7.21 -15.66
N VAL A 42 7.89 -7.49 -16.89
CA VAL A 42 7.01 -8.00 -17.98
C VAL A 42 6.25 -9.25 -17.56
N GLY A 43 6.89 -10.18 -16.84
CA GLY A 43 6.20 -11.37 -16.32
C GLY A 43 5.08 -11.06 -15.33
N MET A 44 5.18 -9.98 -14.55
CA MET A 44 4.10 -9.52 -13.67
C MET A 44 2.95 -8.93 -14.49
N LEU A 45 3.26 -8.11 -15.48
CA LEU A 45 2.25 -7.53 -16.38
C LEU A 45 1.46 -8.61 -17.11
N GLN A 46 2.15 -9.62 -17.69
CA GLN A 46 1.51 -10.76 -18.34
C GLN A 46 0.63 -11.57 -17.39
N TRP A 47 1.09 -11.76 -16.14
CA TRP A 47 0.27 -12.45 -15.14
C TRP A 47 -0.99 -11.64 -14.80
N ILE A 48 -0.90 -10.33 -14.65
CA ILE A 48 -2.06 -9.44 -14.39
C ILE A 48 -3.02 -9.49 -15.57
N GLU A 49 -2.53 -9.40 -16.81
CA GLU A 49 -3.34 -9.43 -18.03
C GLU A 49 -4.14 -10.74 -18.17
N ALA A 50 -3.56 -11.86 -17.75
CA ALA A 50 -4.24 -13.15 -17.73
C ALA A 50 -5.40 -13.24 -16.71
N HIS A 51 -5.56 -12.24 -15.83
CA HIS A 51 -6.58 -12.24 -14.79
C HIS A 51 -7.54 -11.06 -14.99
N ALA A 52 -8.72 -11.33 -15.51
CA ALA A 52 -9.78 -10.32 -15.63
C ALA A 52 -10.05 -9.65 -14.27
N ARG A 53 -10.29 -8.33 -14.26
CA ARG A 53 -10.51 -7.49 -13.08
C ARG A 53 -9.27 -7.27 -12.18
N TRP A 54 -8.07 -7.69 -12.62
CA TRP A 54 -6.84 -7.37 -11.95
C TRP A 54 -6.13 -6.24 -12.67
N HIS A 55 -5.77 -5.22 -11.92
CA HIS A 55 -5.06 -4.05 -12.40
C HIS A 55 -3.76 -3.88 -11.63
N LEU A 56 -2.82 -3.22 -12.27
CA LEU A 56 -1.50 -2.95 -11.73
C LEU A 56 -1.23 -1.46 -11.79
N VAL A 57 -0.71 -0.88 -10.70
CA VAL A 57 -0.10 0.44 -10.68
C VAL A 57 1.23 0.31 -9.98
N VAL A 58 2.31 0.41 -10.73
CA VAL A 58 3.66 0.22 -10.19
C VAL A 58 4.56 1.40 -10.50
N ARG A 59 5.42 1.74 -9.55
CA ARG A 59 6.54 2.63 -9.80
C ARG A 59 7.58 1.86 -10.62
N THR A 60 8.15 2.53 -11.62
CA THR A 60 9.26 2.02 -12.40
C THR A 60 10.45 2.99 -12.36
N ALA A 61 11.61 2.53 -12.80
CA ALA A 61 12.81 3.35 -12.84
C ALA A 61 12.74 4.36 -14.00
N GLN A 62 13.38 5.51 -13.83
CA GLN A 62 13.43 6.56 -14.86
C GLN A 62 14.07 6.10 -16.18
N ASN A 63 14.96 5.12 -16.12
CA ASN A 63 15.63 4.53 -17.30
C ASN A 63 14.85 3.35 -17.89
N SER A 64 13.66 3.03 -17.39
CA SER A 64 12.79 2.02 -17.99
C SER A 64 12.36 2.47 -19.38
N LEU A 65 12.49 1.57 -20.35
CA LEU A 65 12.17 1.85 -21.75
C LEU A 65 10.67 1.71 -21.98
N VAL A 66 10.12 2.62 -22.77
CA VAL A 66 8.75 2.56 -23.28
C VAL A 66 8.74 2.74 -24.78
N GLN A 67 7.83 2.06 -25.44
CA GLN A 67 7.58 2.18 -26.86
C GLN A 67 6.31 3.03 -27.07
N TYR A 68 6.44 4.13 -27.79
CA TYR A 68 5.33 5.03 -28.08
C TYR A 68 5.51 5.69 -29.45
N GLY A 69 4.46 5.66 -30.28
CA GLY A 69 4.51 6.22 -31.63
C GLY A 69 5.59 5.60 -32.54
N GLY A 70 5.97 4.35 -32.32
CA GLY A 70 7.02 3.65 -33.06
C GLY A 70 8.45 3.95 -32.60
N HIS A 71 8.62 4.71 -31.51
CA HIS A 71 9.91 5.06 -30.93
C HIS A 71 10.09 4.37 -29.56
N LEU A 72 11.30 3.87 -29.33
CA LEU A 72 11.71 3.30 -28.04
C LEU A 72 12.62 4.29 -27.32
N PHE A 73 12.25 4.73 -26.11
CA PHE A 73 13.01 5.69 -25.33
C PHE A 73 12.82 5.47 -23.83
N PRO A 74 13.73 5.92 -22.98
CA PRO A 74 13.59 5.84 -21.53
C PRO A 74 12.59 6.90 -21.03
N LEU A 75 11.88 6.57 -19.93
CA LEU A 75 10.92 7.48 -19.31
C LEU A 75 11.56 8.81 -18.87
N SER A 76 12.86 8.84 -18.59
CA SER A 76 13.62 10.07 -18.28
C SER A 76 13.61 11.10 -19.41
N ASP A 77 13.35 10.70 -20.64
CA ASP A 77 13.29 11.62 -21.79
C ASP A 77 11.98 12.39 -21.87
N LEU A 78 11.01 12.05 -21.02
CA LEU A 78 9.76 12.80 -20.91
C LEU A 78 10.03 14.20 -20.31
N PRO A 79 9.58 15.27 -20.94
CA PRO A 79 9.83 16.64 -20.49
C PRO A 79 8.89 17.01 -19.31
N VAL A 80 9.05 16.32 -18.17
CA VAL A 80 8.27 16.60 -16.98
C VAL A 80 8.97 17.66 -16.11
N GLU A 81 8.20 18.66 -15.67
CA GLU A 81 8.67 19.74 -14.80
C GLU A 81 8.01 19.68 -13.43
N PRO A 82 8.59 20.29 -12.39
CA PRO A 82 7.98 20.39 -11.07
C PRO A 82 6.56 20.96 -11.13
N GLY A 83 5.61 20.27 -10.51
CA GLY A 83 4.19 20.58 -10.53
C GLY A 83 3.41 20.02 -11.73
N ILE A 84 4.10 19.38 -12.69
CA ILE A 84 3.49 18.84 -13.92
C ILE A 84 3.36 17.31 -13.82
N SER A 85 2.29 16.80 -14.44
CA SER A 85 2.11 15.37 -14.71
C SER A 85 1.89 15.15 -16.19
N LEU A 86 2.68 14.28 -16.79
CA LEU A 86 2.58 13.86 -18.19
C LEU A 86 2.08 12.42 -18.26
N THR A 87 1.21 12.15 -19.21
CA THR A 87 0.64 10.81 -19.43
C THR A 87 0.84 10.40 -20.86
N LEU A 88 1.30 9.17 -21.08
CA LEU A 88 1.29 8.49 -22.37
C LEU A 88 0.34 7.31 -22.28
N GLU A 89 -0.58 7.23 -23.21
CA GLU A 89 -1.55 6.15 -23.33
C GLU A 89 -1.14 5.20 -24.46
N ASN A 90 -1.53 3.93 -24.34
CA ASN A 90 -1.23 2.90 -25.33
C ASN A 90 0.28 2.72 -25.58
N ILE A 91 1.07 2.73 -24.51
CA ILE A 91 2.52 2.46 -24.61
C ILE A 91 2.77 0.95 -24.53
N GLY A 92 3.86 0.51 -25.16
CA GLY A 92 4.50 -0.77 -24.86
C GLY A 92 5.58 -0.61 -23.81
N PHE A 93 5.63 -1.51 -22.86
CA PHE A 93 6.63 -1.49 -21.80
C PHE A 93 7.82 -2.37 -22.16
N THR A 94 9.02 -1.83 -22.01
CA THR A 94 10.32 -2.39 -22.39
C THR A 94 10.47 -2.60 -23.93
N ALA A 95 11.63 -3.10 -24.34
CA ALA A 95 11.88 -3.52 -25.72
C ALA A 95 11.03 -4.74 -26.16
N GLN A 96 10.31 -5.37 -25.22
CA GLN A 96 9.40 -6.48 -25.50
C GLN A 96 7.99 -6.00 -25.90
N ASP A 97 7.78 -4.68 -25.89
CA ASP A 97 6.51 -4.06 -26.29
C ASP A 97 5.27 -4.62 -25.55
N CYS A 98 5.45 -4.87 -24.23
CA CYS A 98 4.36 -5.39 -23.40
C CYS A 98 3.31 -4.31 -23.16
N GLY A 99 2.10 -4.49 -23.64
CA GLY A 99 1.01 -3.52 -23.51
C GLY A 99 -0.22 -3.92 -24.34
N PRO A 100 -1.18 -3.01 -24.53
CA PRO A 100 -1.11 -1.55 -24.29
C PRO A 100 -1.20 -1.18 -22.80
N LEU A 101 -0.39 -0.23 -22.37
CA LEU A 101 -0.35 0.27 -21.01
C LEU A 101 -0.40 1.82 -20.98
N LEU A 102 -0.55 2.35 -19.76
CA LEU A 102 -0.45 3.76 -19.44
C LEU A 102 0.89 3.99 -18.73
N ALA A 103 1.67 4.98 -19.20
CA ALA A 103 2.81 5.52 -18.49
C ALA A 103 2.48 6.92 -17.96
N LEU A 104 2.81 7.17 -16.69
CA LEU A 104 2.63 8.46 -16.03
C LEU A 104 3.96 8.92 -15.46
N ALA A 105 4.40 10.13 -15.83
CA ALA A 105 5.48 10.85 -15.17
C ALA A 105 4.85 11.98 -14.34
N CYS A 106 5.10 12.02 -13.03
CA CYS A 106 4.54 13.01 -12.12
C CYS A 106 5.63 13.60 -11.25
N TRP A 107 5.77 14.94 -11.28
CA TRP A 107 6.71 15.66 -10.42
C TRP A 107 5.95 16.58 -9.49
N GLU A 108 5.81 16.20 -8.23
CA GLU A 108 5.19 17.06 -7.22
C GLU A 108 6.15 18.17 -6.79
N LEU A 109 5.61 19.36 -6.49
CA LEU A 109 6.43 20.53 -6.12
C LEU A 109 7.32 20.32 -4.89
N ASP A 110 6.87 19.46 -3.98
CA ASP A 110 7.58 19.16 -2.72
C ASP A 110 8.57 17.99 -2.86
N CYS A 111 8.76 17.46 -4.07
CA CYS A 111 9.64 16.34 -4.35
C CYS A 111 10.88 16.76 -5.13
N GLU A 112 12.04 16.17 -4.81
CA GLU A 112 13.29 16.44 -5.53
C GLU A 112 13.28 15.84 -6.94
N ASP A 113 12.65 14.69 -7.13
CA ASP A 113 12.62 13.94 -8.39
C ASP A 113 11.20 13.54 -8.80
N PRO A 114 10.95 13.40 -10.11
CA PRO A 114 9.69 12.85 -10.61
C PRO A 114 9.54 11.36 -10.26
N ILE A 115 8.32 10.90 -10.16
CA ILE A 115 7.96 9.48 -10.11
C ILE A 115 7.42 9.04 -11.46
N TYR A 116 7.77 7.81 -11.84
CA TYR A 116 7.29 7.18 -13.07
C TYR A 116 6.44 5.97 -12.69
N LEU A 117 5.24 5.90 -13.24
CA LEU A 117 4.29 4.81 -13.00
C LEU A 117 3.93 4.13 -14.32
N ILE A 118 3.75 2.82 -14.25
CA ILE A 118 3.15 2.01 -15.33
C ILE A 118 1.88 1.39 -14.79
N SER A 119 0.84 1.36 -15.63
CA SER A 119 -0.47 0.83 -15.26
C SER A 119 -1.20 0.25 -16.47
N ASN A 120 -2.07 -0.74 -16.23
CA ASN A 120 -3.08 -1.19 -17.18
C ASN A 120 -4.48 -0.59 -16.89
N LEU A 121 -4.55 0.45 -16.07
CA LEU A 121 -5.76 1.27 -15.91
C LEU A 121 -5.85 2.28 -17.04
N ASP A 122 -7.07 2.62 -17.46
CA ASP A 122 -7.32 3.61 -18.52
C ASP A 122 -7.25 5.07 -18.03
N ASP A 123 -7.33 5.30 -16.72
CA ASP A 123 -7.35 6.64 -16.11
C ASP A 123 -6.08 6.90 -15.29
N ALA A 124 -5.24 7.81 -15.80
CA ALA A 124 -4.00 8.26 -15.16
C ALA A 124 -4.22 8.90 -13.78
N LYS A 125 -5.32 9.66 -13.61
CA LYS A 125 -5.65 10.30 -12.33
C LYS A 125 -6.00 9.25 -11.28
N MET A 126 -6.74 8.21 -11.70
CA MET A 126 -7.05 7.08 -10.83
C MET A 126 -5.79 6.27 -10.49
N ALA A 127 -4.92 6.00 -11.46
CA ALA A 127 -3.65 5.32 -11.22
C ALA A 127 -2.81 6.07 -10.18
N LEU A 128 -2.63 7.38 -10.34
CA LEU A 128 -1.90 8.22 -9.37
C LEU A 128 -2.57 8.22 -7.99
N LYS A 129 -3.89 8.36 -7.93
CA LYS A 129 -4.67 8.32 -6.69
C LYS A 129 -4.49 6.98 -5.94
N TYR A 130 -4.51 5.87 -6.67
CA TYR A 130 -4.25 4.55 -6.06
C TYR A 130 -2.81 4.42 -5.62
N TYR A 131 -1.85 4.82 -6.44
CA TYR A 131 -0.44 4.75 -6.08
C TYR A 131 -0.12 5.50 -4.78
N LYS A 132 -0.67 6.69 -4.58
CA LYS A 132 -0.53 7.46 -3.33
C LYS A 132 -1.02 6.68 -2.09
N ARG A 133 -1.93 5.73 -2.24
CA ARG A 133 -2.37 4.87 -1.13
C ARG A 133 -1.31 3.84 -0.72
N ARG A 134 -0.32 3.53 -1.57
CA ARG A 134 0.79 2.63 -1.25
C ARG A 134 1.56 3.08 -0.01
N TYR A 135 1.67 4.38 0.21
CA TYR A 135 2.33 4.94 1.41
C TYR A 135 1.73 4.45 2.73
N ARG A 136 0.46 4.02 2.75
CA ARG A 136 -0.17 3.43 3.93
C ARG A 136 0.51 2.13 4.39
N LEU A 137 1.16 1.38 3.47
CA LEU A 137 1.94 0.19 3.81
C LEU A 137 3.20 0.56 4.58
N GLU A 138 3.85 1.65 4.24
CA GLU A 138 5.04 2.14 4.95
C GLU A 138 4.67 2.54 6.38
N THR A 139 3.54 3.21 6.56
CA THR A 139 2.97 3.51 7.89
C THR A 139 2.69 2.23 8.68
N LEU A 140 2.04 1.24 8.07
CA LEU A 140 1.76 -0.07 8.68
C LEU A 140 3.06 -0.76 9.13
N PHE A 141 4.09 -0.79 8.28
CA PHE A 141 5.39 -1.38 8.63
C PHE A 141 6.11 -0.59 9.71
N SER A 142 6.05 0.74 9.68
CA SER A 142 6.61 1.59 10.71
C SER A 142 5.95 1.35 12.07
N ASP A 143 4.62 1.28 12.10
CA ASP A 143 3.86 0.98 13.32
C ASP A 143 4.18 -0.41 13.87
N LYS A 144 4.36 -1.41 13.00
CA LYS A 144 4.76 -2.78 13.41
C LYS A 144 6.22 -2.88 13.84
N LYS A 145 7.13 -2.04 13.32
CA LYS A 145 8.57 -2.14 13.61
C LYS A 145 8.99 -1.32 14.82
N SER A 146 8.56 -0.06 14.92
CA SER A 146 9.16 0.89 15.85
C SER A 146 8.17 1.63 16.73
N ARG A 147 6.94 1.84 16.28
CA ARG A 147 5.96 2.69 16.97
C ARG A 147 4.95 1.94 17.83
N GLY A 148 4.80 0.63 17.64
CA GLY A 148 3.81 -0.17 18.36
C GLY A 148 4.30 -1.56 18.76
N PHE A 149 4.52 -2.42 17.77
CA PHE A 149 4.96 -3.80 18.01
C PHE A 149 6.43 -3.96 17.58
N PRO A 150 7.42 -3.81 18.47
CA PRO A 150 8.83 -3.94 18.11
C PRO A 150 9.20 -5.40 17.77
N ILE A 151 8.62 -5.94 16.68
CA ILE A 151 8.78 -7.33 16.23
C ILE A 151 10.25 -7.69 16.03
N HIS A 152 11.08 -6.72 15.62
CA HIS A 152 12.53 -6.92 15.46
C HIS A 152 13.24 -7.30 16.78
N LYS A 153 12.67 -6.89 17.93
CA LYS A 153 13.21 -7.24 19.27
C LYS A 153 12.82 -8.64 19.72
N SER A 154 11.97 -9.36 18.98
CA SER A 154 11.56 -10.72 19.33
C SER A 154 12.67 -11.74 19.22
N HIS A 155 13.75 -11.44 18.46
CA HIS A 155 14.88 -12.34 18.16
C HIS A 155 14.44 -13.70 17.60
N LEU A 156 13.21 -13.81 17.08
CA LEU A 156 12.69 -15.05 16.49
C LEU A 156 13.30 -15.26 15.10
N SER A 157 14.09 -16.32 14.96
CA SER A 157 14.71 -16.73 13.69
C SER A 157 13.98 -17.87 12.98
N LEU A 158 13.16 -18.64 13.71
CA LEU A 158 12.43 -19.76 13.15
C LEU A 158 11.21 -19.28 12.34
N PRO A 159 11.11 -19.61 11.03
CA PRO A 159 10.06 -19.12 10.14
C PRO A 159 8.64 -19.31 10.66
N ASN A 160 8.32 -20.51 11.17
CA ASN A 160 6.99 -20.83 11.68
C ASN A 160 6.62 -20.00 12.94
N ARG A 161 7.56 -19.75 13.82
CA ARG A 161 7.33 -18.91 15.01
C ARG A 161 7.14 -17.45 14.60
N LEU A 162 7.94 -16.97 13.68
CA LEU A 162 7.84 -15.62 13.15
C LEU A 162 6.50 -15.41 12.40
N SER A 163 6.04 -16.39 11.62
CA SER A 163 4.73 -16.33 10.95
C SER A 163 3.57 -16.21 11.93
N ARG A 164 3.61 -16.98 13.05
CA ARG A 164 2.58 -16.87 14.10
C ARG A 164 2.63 -15.51 14.81
N LEU A 165 3.82 -14.99 15.09
CA LEU A 165 3.98 -13.66 15.68
C LEU A 165 3.43 -12.58 14.74
N LEU A 166 3.74 -12.67 13.44
CA LEU A 166 3.24 -11.73 12.43
C LEU A 166 1.72 -11.79 12.31
N LEU A 167 1.12 -12.97 12.39
CA LEU A 167 -0.33 -13.12 12.39
C LEU A 167 -0.95 -12.45 13.64
N ALA A 168 -0.44 -12.77 14.83
CA ALA A 168 -0.92 -12.17 16.08
C ALA A 168 -0.76 -10.63 16.06
N ALA A 169 0.38 -10.12 15.60
CA ALA A 169 0.62 -8.68 15.47
C ALA A 169 -0.32 -8.03 14.43
N SER A 170 -0.68 -8.74 13.36
CA SER A 170 -1.62 -8.24 12.36
C SER A 170 -3.04 -8.14 12.92
N LEU A 171 -3.50 -9.14 13.66
CA LEU A 171 -4.80 -9.10 14.35
C LEU A 171 -4.84 -8.00 15.40
N ALA A 172 -3.79 -7.87 16.20
CA ALA A 172 -3.67 -6.79 17.19
C ALA A 172 -3.65 -5.41 16.52
N PHE A 173 -2.98 -5.26 15.36
CA PHE A 173 -2.99 -4.02 14.59
C PHE A 173 -4.39 -3.63 14.12
N ILE A 174 -5.15 -4.59 13.57
CA ILE A 174 -6.55 -4.35 13.15
C ILE A 174 -7.38 -3.92 14.35
N TRP A 175 -7.20 -4.56 15.50
CA TRP A 175 -7.91 -4.21 16.71
C TRP A 175 -7.55 -2.81 17.22
N MET A 176 -6.28 -2.40 17.16
CA MET A 176 -5.88 -1.03 17.50
C MET A 176 -6.52 0.01 16.58
N ILE A 177 -6.59 -0.26 15.27
CA ILE A 177 -7.31 0.62 14.32
C ILE A 177 -8.79 0.73 14.71
N TYR A 178 -9.43 -0.39 15.05
CA TYR A 178 -10.83 -0.41 15.51
C TYR A 178 -11.03 0.45 16.78
N LEU A 179 -10.15 0.30 17.78
CA LEU A 179 -10.24 1.09 19.03
C LEU A 179 -10.03 2.57 18.76
N GLY A 180 -9.08 2.94 17.89
CA GLY A 180 -8.85 4.34 17.52
C GLY A 180 -10.06 4.95 16.80
N LEU A 181 -10.67 4.18 15.89
CA LEU A 181 -11.88 4.59 15.20
C LEU A 181 -13.07 4.72 16.17
N SER A 182 -13.24 3.77 17.10
CA SER A 182 -14.25 3.81 18.14
C SER A 182 -14.15 5.09 18.98
N ALA A 183 -12.94 5.48 19.41
CA ALA A 183 -12.73 6.72 20.17
C ALA A 183 -13.15 7.98 19.38
N ILE A 184 -12.96 7.99 18.05
CA ILE A 184 -13.40 9.09 17.19
C ILE A 184 -14.93 9.13 17.10
N VAL A 185 -15.56 8.00 16.79
CA VAL A 185 -17.01 7.92 16.54
C VAL A 185 -17.80 8.18 17.81
N THR A 186 -17.30 7.75 18.97
CA THR A 186 -17.93 8.03 20.28
C THR A 186 -17.65 9.44 20.80
N GLY A 187 -16.94 10.29 20.04
CA GLY A 187 -16.61 11.66 20.44
C GLY A 187 -15.57 11.77 21.56
N GLN A 188 -14.90 10.68 21.89
CA GLN A 188 -13.95 10.61 23.01
C GLN A 188 -12.50 10.87 22.60
N ARG A 189 -12.26 11.23 21.34
CA ARG A 189 -10.92 11.52 20.81
C ARG A 189 -10.18 12.57 21.63
N THR A 190 -10.86 13.61 22.09
CA THR A 190 -10.27 14.72 22.85
C THR A 190 -9.63 14.31 24.18
N LEU A 191 -10.05 13.17 24.76
CA LEU A 191 -9.46 12.63 25.99
C LEU A 191 -8.04 12.09 25.78
N ILE A 192 -7.68 11.69 24.55
CA ILE A 192 -6.41 11.05 24.21
C ILE A 192 -5.60 11.83 23.17
N ASP A 193 -6.22 12.78 22.47
CA ASP A 193 -5.62 13.58 21.40
C ASP A 193 -6.18 14.99 21.45
N PRO A 194 -5.47 15.95 22.08
CA PRO A 194 -5.96 17.31 22.28
C PRO A 194 -6.34 18.00 20.96
N THR A 195 -7.37 18.83 20.99
CA THR A 195 -7.97 19.47 19.80
C THR A 195 -7.02 20.33 18.97
N HIS A 196 -5.99 20.88 19.60
CA HIS A 196 -4.99 21.75 18.95
C HIS A 196 -3.94 20.97 18.14
N ARG A 197 -3.88 19.64 18.24
CA ARG A 197 -2.84 18.83 17.62
C ARG A 197 -3.38 17.81 16.62
N GLN A 198 -4.28 16.93 17.01
CA GLN A 198 -5.02 15.93 16.22
C GLN A 198 -4.26 15.26 15.05
N ASP A 199 -2.95 15.00 15.25
CA ASP A 199 -2.02 14.46 14.25
C ASP A 199 -1.75 12.94 14.43
N LYS A 200 -2.37 12.30 15.42
CA LYS A 200 -2.15 10.89 15.71
C LYS A 200 -2.80 9.99 14.66
N SER A 201 -2.07 8.96 14.22
CA SER A 201 -2.64 7.88 13.41
C SER A 201 -3.72 7.10 14.17
N LEU A 202 -4.65 6.46 13.44
CA LEU A 202 -5.68 5.60 14.06
C LEU A 202 -5.08 4.51 14.95
N PHE A 203 -3.95 3.92 14.53
CA PHE A 203 -3.23 2.94 15.33
C PHE A 203 -2.76 3.53 16.66
N ARG A 204 -2.16 4.73 16.63
CA ARG A 204 -1.70 5.41 17.83
C ARG A 204 -2.85 5.82 18.75
N LEU A 205 -3.94 6.32 18.17
CA LEU A 205 -5.17 6.59 18.93
C LEU A 205 -5.68 5.33 19.63
N GLY A 206 -5.67 4.18 18.94
CA GLY A 206 -6.10 2.92 19.53
C GLY A 206 -5.23 2.46 20.70
N LEU A 207 -3.91 2.59 20.60
CA LEU A 207 -2.98 2.29 21.69
C LEU A 207 -3.22 3.20 22.89
N ASP A 208 -3.36 4.50 22.65
CA ASP A 208 -3.60 5.47 23.69
C ASP A 208 -4.98 5.24 24.35
N TRP A 209 -6.00 4.89 23.55
CA TRP A 209 -7.34 4.55 24.03
C TRP A 209 -7.35 3.27 24.86
N LEU A 210 -6.67 2.22 24.39
CA LEU A 210 -6.50 0.98 25.15
C LEU A 210 -5.85 1.21 26.51
N THR A 211 -4.88 2.14 26.58
CA THR A 211 -4.20 2.51 27.84
C THR A 211 -5.11 3.36 28.74
N HIS A 212 -6.02 4.13 28.16
CA HIS A 212 -6.91 5.03 28.87
C HIS A 212 -8.08 4.29 29.54
N LEU A 213 -8.71 3.34 28.83
CA LEU A 213 -9.89 2.63 29.30
C LEU A 213 -9.74 2.01 30.70
N PRO A 214 -8.69 1.22 31.03
CA PRO A 214 -8.53 0.65 32.34
C PRO A 214 -8.30 1.70 33.44
N LYS A 215 -7.60 2.81 33.13
CA LYS A 215 -7.37 3.89 34.08
C LYS A 215 -8.66 4.56 34.54
N TRP A 216 -9.70 4.52 33.70
CA TRP A 216 -11.00 5.13 33.96
C TRP A 216 -12.06 4.09 34.33
N GLY A 217 -11.64 2.84 34.63
CA GLY A 217 -12.54 1.76 34.99
C GLY A 217 -13.51 1.35 33.88
N GLN A 218 -13.19 1.67 32.62
CA GLN A 218 -14.03 1.32 31.48
C GLN A 218 -13.66 -0.04 30.92
N PRO A 219 -14.65 -0.85 30.48
CA PRO A 219 -14.37 -2.14 29.88
C PRO A 219 -13.66 -1.99 28.54
N ILE A 220 -12.71 -2.90 28.26
CA ILE A 220 -12.03 -2.94 26.97
C ILE A 220 -12.95 -3.64 25.97
N PRO A 221 -13.29 -3.00 24.81
CA PRO A 221 -14.09 -3.62 23.77
C PRO A 221 -13.33 -4.78 23.12
N LEU A 222 -13.84 -6.00 23.25
CA LEU A 222 -13.23 -7.21 22.67
C LEU A 222 -13.83 -7.62 21.33
N SER A 223 -14.87 -6.92 20.86
CA SER A 223 -15.55 -7.22 19.62
C SER A 223 -14.83 -6.61 18.43
N PHE A 224 -14.74 -7.38 17.33
CA PHE A 224 -14.21 -6.93 16.03
C PHE A 224 -15.31 -6.46 15.06
N PHE A 225 -16.51 -6.15 15.55
CA PHE A 225 -17.58 -5.69 14.70
C PHE A 225 -17.33 -4.26 14.24
N LEU A 226 -16.79 -4.15 13.03
CA LEU A 226 -16.81 -2.89 12.28
C LEU A 226 -18.23 -2.74 11.73
N SER A 227 -19.07 -1.93 12.39
CA SER A 227 -20.30 -1.46 11.73
C SER A 227 -19.90 -0.76 10.43
N PRO A 228 -20.62 -0.97 9.32
CA PRO A 228 -20.39 -0.23 8.08
C PRO A 228 -20.34 1.29 8.29
N ASP A 229 -21.14 1.80 9.21
CA ASP A 229 -21.18 3.23 9.57
C ASP A 229 -19.84 3.74 10.11
N LEU A 230 -19.06 2.87 10.79
CA LEU A 230 -17.73 3.20 11.29
C LEU A 230 -16.70 3.36 10.16
N LEU A 231 -16.85 2.62 9.07
CA LEU A 231 -15.93 2.66 7.91
C LEU A 231 -16.12 3.92 7.06
N PHE A 232 -17.30 4.51 7.06
CA PHE A 232 -17.66 5.66 6.22
C PHE A 232 -17.75 6.98 7.00
N HIS A 233 -17.35 7.02 8.26
CA HIS A 233 -17.41 8.24 9.05
C HIS A 233 -16.46 9.30 8.47
N LYS A 234 -17.00 10.50 8.13
CA LYS A 234 -16.29 11.61 7.49
C LYS A 234 -15.07 12.15 8.27
N SER A 235 -14.96 11.83 9.55
CA SER A 235 -13.85 12.27 10.43
C SER A 235 -12.59 11.41 10.31
N VAL A 236 -12.58 10.39 9.45
CA VAL A 236 -11.44 9.51 9.19
C VAL A 236 -10.82 9.91 7.85
N ARG A 237 -10.20 11.09 7.82
CA ARG A 237 -9.35 11.55 6.73
C ARG A 237 -7.89 11.58 7.15
#